data_508886d5d80249e3359a27a7cdd89210
#
_entry.id   508886d5d80249e3359a27a7cdd89210
#
_cell.length_a   1.000
_cell.length_b   1.000
_cell.length_c   1.000
_cell.angle_alpha   90.00
_cell.angle_beta   90.00
_cell.angle_gamma   90.00
#
_symmetry.space_group_name_H-M   'P 1'
#
loop_
_entity.id
_entity.type
_entity.pdbx_description
1 polymer ?
#
loop_
_entity_poly.entity_id
_entity_poly.type
_entity_poly.pdbx_seq_one_letter_code
_entity_poly.pdbx_strand_id
1 'polypeptide(L)'
;EWSIENTSLSVCIMRMINPVVSGTAFSADTATGCRGTVRKDLVSIDTSYGLGEAVVGGRVTPDKLYVYQKDDGSEVVIRFMGSKTMKIVYDENGGTKEVPVPERECMLWALTPTQAEQVAKGVRAVSKAYDGMIMDTEFCIDSKGMLWFVQARPETRWNEELALHPHTIFM
;
A
#
# COMPACT_ATOMS: atom_id res chain seq x y z
N GLU A 1 20.98 22.39 13.60
CA GLU A 1 21.37 21.42 14.66
C GLU A 1 20.11 20.84 15.26
N TRP A 2 19.95 19.52 15.18
CA TRP A 2 18.85 18.79 15.81
C TRP A 2 19.17 18.61 17.29
N SER A 3 18.32 19.14 18.18
CA SER A 3 18.43 18.92 19.60
C SER A 3 17.33 17.96 20.06
N ILE A 4 17.70 16.88 20.73
CA ILE A 4 16.76 15.92 21.33
C ILE A 4 15.82 16.61 22.34
N GLU A 5 16.30 17.65 23.01
CA GLU A 5 15.54 18.42 24.01
C GLU A 5 14.35 19.20 23.42
N ASN A 6 14.38 19.49 22.11
CA ASN A 6 13.31 20.21 21.39
C ASN A 6 12.48 19.31 20.46
N THR A 7 12.60 17.98 20.60
CA THR A 7 11.87 17.03 19.77
C THR A 7 10.68 16.45 20.55
N SER A 8 9.48 16.67 20.05
CA SER A 8 8.24 16.06 20.59
C SER A 8 7.86 14.85 19.74
N LEU A 9 7.60 13.72 20.40
CA LEU A 9 7.12 12.51 19.77
C LEU A 9 5.68 12.25 20.20
N SER A 10 4.77 12.11 19.24
CA SER A 10 3.38 11.73 19.51
C SER A 10 3.24 10.21 19.43
N VAL A 11 2.46 9.65 20.35
CA VAL A 11 2.11 8.21 20.37
C VAL A 11 0.67 8.05 19.95
N CYS A 12 0.43 7.20 18.94
CA CYS A 12 -0.91 6.82 18.52
C CYS A 12 -1.23 5.41 19.04
N ILE A 13 -2.36 5.28 19.73
CA ILE A 13 -2.88 3.98 20.19
C ILE A 13 -4.02 3.58 19.29
N MET A 14 -3.85 2.49 18.53
CA MET A 14 -4.84 1.99 17.57
C MET A 14 -5.28 0.58 17.93
N ARG A 15 -6.49 0.22 17.46
CA ARG A 15 -6.96 -1.16 17.54
C ARG A 15 -6.08 -2.07 16.68
N MET A 16 -5.62 -3.18 17.27
CA MET A 16 -4.94 -4.25 16.52
C MET A 16 -5.94 -4.98 15.62
N ILE A 17 -5.65 -5.00 14.32
CA ILE A 17 -6.42 -5.78 13.34
C ILE A 17 -5.69 -7.09 13.10
N ASN A 18 -6.43 -8.21 13.05
CA ASN A 18 -5.88 -9.50 12.64
C ASN A 18 -6.19 -9.72 11.15
N PRO A 19 -5.23 -9.44 10.26
CA PRO A 19 -5.48 -9.45 8.84
C PRO A 19 -5.31 -10.85 8.23
N VAL A 20 -6.04 -11.11 7.16
CA VAL A 20 -5.78 -12.23 6.25
C VAL A 20 -4.86 -11.80 5.11
N VAL A 21 -4.94 -10.53 4.71
CA VAL A 21 -4.13 -9.90 3.66
C VAL A 21 -3.75 -8.50 4.10
N SER A 22 -2.54 -8.09 3.79
CA SER A 22 -2.05 -6.72 4.02
C SER A 22 -1.14 -6.26 2.88
N GLY A 23 -0.86 -4.98 2.84
CA GLY A 23 0.05 -4.44 1.86
C GLY A 23 0.26 -2.95 1.98
N THR A 24 1.02 -2.43 1.02
CA THR A 24 1.23 -1.00 0.81
C THR A 24 0.53 -0.56 -0.48
N ALA A 25 0.07 0.67 -0.51
CA ALA A 25 -0.51 1.22 -1.73
C ALA A 25 -0.17 2.71 -1.87
N PHE A 26 0.28 3.08 -3.08
CA PHE A 26 0.60 4.45 -3.44
C PHE A 26 -0.49 5.03 -4.34
N SER A 27 -0.85 6.30 -4.10
CA SER A 27 -1.84 7.00 -4.94
C SER A 27 -1.32 7.43 -6.31
N ALA A 28 -0.15 6.93 -6.69
CA ALA A 28 0.49 7.12 -7.99
C ALA A 28 1.44 5.96 -8.28
N ASP A 29 1.85 5.80 -9.53
CA ASP A 29 2.95 4.90 -9.87
C ASP A 29 4.29 5.58 -9.55
N THR A 30 4.91 5.14 -8.46
CA THR A 30 6.21 5.64 -8.02
C THR A 30 7.39 4.80 -8.54
N ALA A 31 7.12 3.61 -9.11
CA ALA A 31 8.15 2.65 -9.51
C ALA A 31 8.59 2.81 -10.97
N THR A 32 7.63 3.08 -11.88
CA THR A 32 7.92 3.20 -13.32
C THR A 32 8.11 4.65 -13.76
N GLY A 33 8.04 5.61 -12.83
CA GLY A 33 8.24 7.03 -13.11
C GLY A 33 9.57 7.27 -13.82
N CYS A 34 9.55 7.32 -15.15
CA CYS A 34 10.61 7.96 -15.91
C CYS A 34 10.73 9.39 -15.39
N ARG A 35 11.97 9.90 -15.26
CA ARG A 35 12.27 11.23 -14.77
C ARG A 35 11.20 12.24 -15.23
N GLY A 36 10.39 12.73 -14.30
CA GLY A 36 9.41 13.78 -14.55
C GLY A 36 7.97 13.33 -14.84
N THR A 37 7.62 12.04 -14.76
CA THR A 37 6.26 11.59 -15.08
C THR A 37 5.72 10.64 -14.03
N VAL A 38 5.07 11.18 -13.01
CA VAL A 38 4.32 10.38 -12.04
C VAL A 38 2.87 10.26 -12.51
N ARG A 39 2.40 9.05 -12.73
CA ARG A 39 1.01 8.79 -13.13
C ARG A 39 0.10 8.79 -11.90
N LYS A 40 -0.64 9.88 -11.72
CA LYS A 40 -1.64 10.04 -10.65
C LYS A 40 -2.97 9.33 -10.93
N ASP A 41 -3.20 8.90 -12.15
CA ASP A 41 -4.37 8.11 -12.58
C ASP A 41 -4.25 6.62 -12.22
N LEU A 42 -3.08 6.22 -11.70
CA LEU A 42 -2.72 4.85 -11.40
C LEU A 42 -2.46 4.70 -9.89
N VAL A 43 -3.09 3.73 -9.26
CA VAL A 43 -2.75 3.29 -7.90
C VAL A 43 -1.91 2.03 -8.01
N SER A 44 -0.72 2.03 -7.38
CA SER A 44 0.11 0.84 -7.27
C SER A 44 -0.09 0.18 -5.91
N ILE A 45 -0.23 -1.14 -5.89
CA ILE A 45 -0.50 -1.93 -4.68
C ILE A 45 0.49 -3.09 -4.64
N ASP A 46 1.21 -3.24 -3.54
CA ASP A 46 2.01 -4.41 -3.21
C ASP A 46 1.34 -5.13 -2.03
N THR A 47 1.03 -6.43 -2.18
CA THR A 47 0.20 -7.15 -1.20
C THR A 47 0.61 -8.59 -1.01
N SER A 48 0.45 -9.09 0.21
CA SER A 48 0.70 -10.49 0.57
C SER A 48 -0.24 -10.94 1.69
N TYR A 49 -0.17 -12.22 2.05
CA TYR A 49 -0.93 -12.79 3.15
C TYR A 49 -0.38 -12.36 4.51
N GLY A 50 -1.27 -12.29 5.51
CA GLY A 50 -0.95 -12.00 6.90
C GLY A 50 -0.66 -10.54 7.16
N LEU A 51 0.23 -10.27 8.11
CA LEU A 51 0.62 -8.93 8.57
C LEU A 51 1.47 -8.18 7.53
N GLY A 52 1.27 -6.87 7.42
CA GLY A 52 1.98 -5.98 6.50
C GLY A 52 3.49 -5.94 6.69
N GLU A 53 3.98 -6.32 7.85
CA GLU A 53 5.42 -6.41 8.18
C GLU A 53 6.21 -7.21 7.13
N ALA A 54 5.60 -8.29 6.57
CA ALA A 54 6.26 -9.10 5.54
C ALA A 54 6.49 -8.34 4.24
N VAL A 55 5.56 -7.46 3.85
CA VAL A 55 5.64 -6.64 2.63
C VAL A 55 6.56 -5.45 2.86
N VAL A 56 6.32 -4.68 3.92
CA VAL A 56 7.08 -3.47 4.27
C VAL A 56 8.55 -3.80 4.53
N GLY A 57 8.83 -4.92 5.21
CA GLY A 57 10.17 -5.40 5.50
C GLY A 57 10.87 -6.07 4.32
N GLY A 58 10.22 -6.21 3.15
CA GLY A 58 10.80 -6.85 1.97
C GLY A 58 11.10 -8.35 2.16
N ARG A 59 10.40 -9.02 3.08
CA ARG A 59 10.64 -10.43 3.44
C ARG A 59 9.97 -11.42 2.50
N VAL A 60 9.02 -10.94 1.68
CA VAL A 60 8.30 -11.72 0.66
C VAL A 60 8.34 -10.97 -0.67
N THR A 61 8.18 -11.71 -1.77
CA THR A 61 7.86 -11.12 -3.07
C THR A 61 6.34 -11.01 -3.16
N PRO A 62 5.77 -9.80 -3.00
CA PRO A 62 4.32 -9.61 -2.96
C PRO A 62 3.70 -9.73 -4.35
N ASP A 63 2.38 -9.91 -4.41
CA ASP A 63 1.62 -9.59 -5.61
C ASP A 63 1.68 -8.08 -5.83
N LYS A 64 1.94 -7.69 -7.07
CA LYS A 64 1.90 -6.29 -7.48
C LYS A 64 0.70 -6.04 -8.36
N LEU A 65 -0.09 -5.03 -8.01
CA LEU A 65 -1.27 -4.65 -8.77
C LEU A 65 -1.20 -3.17 -9.13
N TYR A 66 -1.68 -2.86 -10.32
CA TYR A 66 -1.88 -1.50 -10.78
C TYR A 66 -3.35 -1.31 -11.11
N VAL A 67 -3.97 -0.34 -10.47
CA VAL A 67 -5.39 -0.03 -10.67
C VAL A 67 -5.50 1.31 -11.38
N TYR A 68 -5.88 1.27 -12.64
CA TYR A 68 -6.04 2.43 -13.50
C TYR A 68 -7.52 2.81 -13.61
N GLN A 69 -7.85 4.08 -13.37
CA GLN A 69 -9.18 4.60 -13.58
C GLN A 69 -9.29 5.25 -14.97
N LYS A 70 -10.21 4.76 -15.79
CA LYS A 70 -10.51 5.32 -17.10
C LYS A 70 -11.40 6.57 -16.98
N ASP A 71 -11.49 7.31 -18.08
CA ASP A 71 -12.30 8.54 -18.17
C ASP A 71 -13.80 8.27 -17.95
N ASP A 72 -14.28 7.07 -18.26
CA ASP A 72 -15.66 6.63 -18.03
C ASP A 72 -15.93 6.21 -16.57
N GLY A 73 -14.91 6.30 -15.71
CA GLY A 73 -14.97 5.90 -14.30
C GLY A 73 -14.78 4.41 -14.05
N SER A 74 -14.68 3.57 -15.09
CA SER A 74 -14.37 2.15 -14.95
C SER A 74 -12.90 1.95 -14.56
N GLU A 75 -12.61 0.83 -13.90
CA GLU A 75 -11.25 0.51 -13.46
C GLU A 75 -10.68 -0.70 -14.23
N VAL A 76 -9.39 -0.64 -14.49
CA VAL A 76 -8.61 -1.74 -15.06
C VAL A 76 -7.56 -2.16 -14.02
N VAL A 77 -7.54 -3.45 -13.70
CA VAL A 77 -6.57 -4.03 -12.77
C VAL A 77 -5.56 -4.87 -13.53
N ILE A 78 -4.30 -4.43 -13.52
CA ILE A 78 -3.16 -5.17 -14.05
C ILE A 78 -2.47 -5.85 -12.87
N ARG A 79 -2.09 -7.12 -12.99
CA ARG A 79 -1.58 -7.91 -11.88
C ARG A 79 -0.31 -8.67 -12.25
N PHE A 80 0.65 -8.68 -11.33
CA PHE A 80 1.87 -9.47 -11.38
C PHE A 80 1.96 -10.32 -10.11
N MET A 81 2.04 -11.64 -10.28
CA MET A 81 2.01 -12.58 -9.16
C MET A 81 3.37 -12.65 -8.48
N GLY A 82 3.35 -12.49 -7.16
CA GLY A 82 4.50 -12.74 -6.29
C GLY A 82 4.59 -14.18 -5.83
N SER A 83 5.71 -14.56 -5.24
CA SER A 83 5.91 -15.93 -4.73
C SER A 83 5.16 -16.19 -3.41
N LYS A 84 5.06 -15.19 -2.54
CA LYS A 84 4.33 -15.21 -1.26
C LYS A 84 4.53 -16.48 -0.42
N THR A 85 5.76 -17.00 -0.37
CA THR A 85 6.07 -18.31 0.24
C THR A 85 5.92 -18.37 1.75
N MET A 86 5.86 -17.20 2.41
CA MET A 86 5.68 -17.08 3.84
C MET A 86 4.76 -15.91 4.18
N LYS A 87 4.20 -15.94 5.36
CA LYS A 87 3.43 -14.84 5.95
C LYS A 87 3.81 -14.65 7.41
N ILE A 88 3.60 -13.46 7.92
CA ILE A 88 3.75 -13.14 9.35
C ILE A 88 2.35 -13.10 9.95
N VAL A 89 2.19 -13.73 11.11
CA VAL A 89 0.94 -13.79 11.87
C VAL A 89 1.21 -13.47 13.34
N TYR A 90 0.19 -13.11 14.08
CA TYR A 90 0.30 -12.99 15.54
C TYR A 90 0.61 -14.34 16.17
N ASP A 91 1.49 -14.34 17.18
CA ASP A 91 1.74 -15.51 18.02
C ASP A 91 0.81 -15.47 19.25
N GLU A 92 0.30 -16.62 19.64
CA GLU A 92 -0.59 -16.76 20.81
C GLU A 92 0.12 -16.38 22.13
N ASN A 93 1.44 -16.52 22.16
CA ASN A 93 2.26 -16.14 23.32
C ASN A 93 2.70 -14.67 23.30
N GLY A 94 2.21 -13.89 22.33
CA GLY A 94 2.55 -12.48 22.11
C GLY A 94 3.60 -12.30 21.01
N GLY A 95 3.59 -11.11 20.40
CA GLY A 95 4.44 -10.80 19.24
C GLY A 95 3.94 -11.41 17.94
N THR A 96 4.86 -11.62 17.01
CA THR A 96 4.59 -12.15 15.67
C THR A 96 5.51 -13.32 15.34
N LYS A 97 5.05 -14.21 14.47
CA LYS A 97 5.84 -15.33 13.95
C LYS A 97 5.66 -15.51 12.45
N GLU A 98 6.69 -16.06 11.83
CA GLU A 98 6.64 -16.50 10.44
C GLU A 98 6.02 -17.87 10.31
N VAL A 99 5.16 -18.01 9.31
CA VAL A 99 4.59 -19.31 8.93
C VAL A 99 4.65 -19.47 7.41
N PRO A 100 4.92 -20.69 6.90
CA PRO A 100 4.91 -20.93 5.47
C PRO A 100 3.49 -20.78 4.91
N VAL A 101 3.38 -20.30 3.69
CA VAL A 101 2.14 -20.32 2.91
C VAL A 101 2.09 -21.63 2.14
N PRO A 102 0.98 -22.39 2.19
CA PRO A 102 0.84 -23.61 1.41
C PRO A 102 1.08 -23.35 -0.09
N GLU A 103 1.80 -24.22 -0.78
CA GLU A 103 2.20 -24.05 -2.17
C GLU A 103 1.02 -23.68 -3.10
N ARG A 104 -0.12 -24.36 -2.92
CA ARG A 104 -1.35 -24.06 -3.67
C ARG A 104 -1.85 -22.62 -3.45
N GLU A 105 -1.67 -22.07 -2.25
CA GLU A 105 -2.09 -20.70 -1.91
C GLU A 105 -1.11 -19.67 -2.47
N CYS A 106 0.19 -19.99 -2.59
CA CYS A 106 1.16 -19.15 -3.25
C CYS A 106 0.78 -18.81 -4.69
N MET A 107 0.06 -19.73 -5.35
CA MET A 107 -0.43 -19.57 -6.74
C MET A 107 -1.78 -18.84 -6.85
N LEU A 108 -2.35 -18.40 -5.74
CA LEU A 108 -3.56 -17.58 -5.72
C LEU A 108 -3.22 -16.12 -5.50
N TRP A 109 -4.06 -15.24 -6.02
CA TRP A 109 -3.96 -13.82 -5.78
C TRP A 109 -4.33 -13.49 -4.34
N ALA A 110 -3.51 -12.67 -3.65
CA ALA A 110 -3.81 -12.22 -2.30
C ALA A 110 -5.06 -11.31 -2.26
N LEU A 111 -5.27 -10.51 -3.32
CA LEU A 111 -6.47 -9.69 -3.50
C LEU A 111 -7.30 -10.16 -4.69
N THR A 112 -8.61 -10.15 -4.52
CA THR A 112 -9.55 -10.19 -5.65
C THR A 112 -9.54 -8.86 -6.41
N PRO A 113 -9.95 -8.81 -7.69
CA PRO A 113 -10.07 -7.54 -8.42
C PRO A 113 -10.93 -6.51 -7.68
N THR A 114 -12.08 -6.91 -7.15
CA THR A 114 -12.98 -6.02 -6.39
C THR A 114 -12.30 -5.45 -5.13
N GLN A 115 -11.51 -6.26 -4.43
CA GLN A 115 -10.75 -5.78 -3.27
C GLN A 115 -9.67 -4.77 -3.69
N ALA A 116 -8.99 -5.03 -4.81
CA ALA A 116 -7.99 -4.09 -5.35
C ALA A 116 -8.62 -2.74 -5.72
N GLU A 117 -9.80 -2.76 -6.36
CA GLU A 117 -10.58 -1.55 -6.67
C GLU A 117 -11.00 -0.81 -5.38
N GLN A 118 -11.43 -1.53 -4.34
CA GLN A 118 -11.75 -0.93 -3.04
C GLN A 118 -10.53 -0.26 -2.39
N VAL A 119 -9.37 -0.92 -2.40
CA VAL A 119 -8.11 -0.33 -1.92
C VAL A 119 -7.79 0.93 -2.73
N ALA A 120 -7.82 0.85 -4.05
CA ALA A 120 -7.51 2.00 -4.91
C ALA A 120 -8.45 3.19 -4.67
N LYS A 121 -9.76 2.93 -4.53
CA LYS A 121 -10.74 3.95 -4.20
C LYS A 121 -10.44 4.61 -2.85
N GLY A 122 -10.07 3.82 -1.84
CA GLY A 122 -9.69 4.35 -0.52
C GLY A 122 -8.41 5.19 -0.58
N VAL A 123 -7.39 4.73 -1.29
CA VAL A 123 -6.12 5.46 -1.49
C VAL A 123 -6.35 6.81 -2.18
N ARG A 124 -7.18 6.83 -3.24
CA ARG A 124 -7.55 8.09 -3.92
C ARG A 124 -8.33 9.03 -2.99
N ALA A 125 -9.21 8.50 -2.13
CA ALA A 125 -9.91 9.31 -1.15
C ALA A 125 -8.96 9.92 -0.11
N VAL A 126 -7.97 9.15 0.35
CA VAL A 126 -6.89 9.66 1.23
C VAL A 126 -6.11 10.76 0.52
N SER A 127 -5.63 10.53 -0.72
CA SER A 127 -4.92 11.55 -1.51
C SER A 127 -5.74 12.82 -1.66
N LYS A 128 -7.04 12.70 -1.95
CA LYS A 128 -7.94 13.85 -2.05
C LYS A 128 -8.05 14.63 -0.74
N ALA A 129 -8.08 13.95 0.40
CA ALA A 129 -8.12 14.57 1.73
C ALA A 129 -6.81 15.29 2.08
N TYR A 130 -5.71 14.98 1.40
CA TYR A 130 -4.41 15.64 1.50
C TYR A 130 -4.10 16.48 0.25
N ASP A 131 -5.09 17.21 -0.25
CA ASP A 131 -4.96 18.17 -1.37
C ASP A 131 -4.35 17.57 -2.65
N GLY A 132 -4.58 16.28 -2.91
CA GLY A 132 -4.07 15.58 -4.07
C GLY A 132 -2.57 15.24 -4.01
N MET A 133 -1.99 15.26 -2.81
CA MET A 133 -0.62 14.76 -2.61
C MET A 133 -0.55 13.28 -2.96
N ILE A 134 0.62 12.86 -3.43
CA ILE A 134 0.93 11.44 -3.57
C ILE A 134 1.07 10.86 -2.16
N MET A 135 0.27 9.84 -1.89
CA MET A 135 0.20 9.19 -0.58
C MET A 135 0.83 7.82 -0.63
N ASP A 136 1.61 7.53 0.41
CA ASP A 136 2.05 6.19 0.81
C ASP A 136 1.12 5.71 1.90
N THR A 137 0.44 4.58 1.67
CA THR A 137 -0.53 4.02 2.62
C THR A 137 -0.23 2.57 2.92
N GLU A 138 -0.48 2.17 4.17
CA GLU A 138 -0.51 0.77 4.56
C GLU A 138 -1.96 0.37 4.84
N PHE A 139 -2.35 -0.78 4.32
CA PHE A 139 -3.69 -1.31 4.48
C PHE A 139 -3.69 -2.77 4.91
N CYS A 140 -4.81 -3.21 5.43
CA CYS A 140 -5.08 -4.63 5.64
C CYS A 140 -6.56 -4.96 5.44
N ILE A 141 -6.83 -6.24 5.17
CA ILE A 141 -8.18 -6.80 5.06
C ILE A 141 -8.32 -7.89 6.10
N ASP A 142 -9.33 -7.79 6.96
CA ASP A 142 -9.60 -8.78 7.98
C ASP A 142 -10.38 -9.99 7.45
N SER A 143 -10.59 -10.99 8.30
CA SER A 143 -11.31 -12.22 7.95
C SER A 143 -12.79 -12.01 7.58
N LYS A 144 -13.34 -10.82 7.84
CA LYS A 144 -14.70 -10.44 7.44
C LYS A 144 -14.72 -9.70 6.10
N GLY A 145 -13.54 -9.51 5.48
CA GLY A 145 -13.39 -8.76 4.24
C GLY A 145 -13.41 -7.24 4.42
N MET A 146 -13.32 -6.73 5.66
CA MET A 146 -13.28 -5.30 5.93
C MET A 146 -11.89 -4.75 5.63
N LEU A 147 -11.84 -3.69 4.82
CA LEU A 147 -10.65 -2.92 4.52
C LEU A 147 -10.37 -1.90 5.63
N TRP A 148 -9.12 -1.87 6.09
CA TRP A 148 -8.59 -0.94 7.08
C TRP A 148 -7.34 -0.27 6.53
N PHE A 149 -7.26 1.05 6.64
CA PHE A 149 -6.01 1.78 6.46
C PHE A 149 -5.36 1.96 7.83
N VAL A 150 -4.14 1.47 7.98
CA VAL A 150 -3.42 1.48 9.26
C VAL A 150 -2.34 2.55 9.31
N GLN A 151 -1.91 3.05 8.15
CA GLN A 151 -1.02 4.19 8.02
C GLN A 151 -1.31 4.94 6.74
N ALA A 152 -1.17 6.27 6.77
CA ALA A 152 -1.16 7.12 5.59
C ALA A 152 -0.19 8.28 5.82
N ARG A 153 0.71 8.50 4.87
CA ARG A 153 1.66 9.62 4.88
C ARG A 153 1.88 10.16 3.47
N PRO A 154 2.18 11.45 3.32
CA PRO A 154 2.66 11.98 2.06
C PRO A 154 3.94 11.25 1.63
N GLU A 155 3.99 10.84 0.38
CA GLU A 155 5.22 10.33 -0.22
C GLU A 155 6.18 11.52 -0.41
N THR A 156 7.42 11.41 0.06
CA THR A 156 8.29 12.59 0.18
C THR A 156 8.97 12.94 -1.15
N ARG A 157 9.57 11.95 -1.80
CA ARG A 157 10.39 12.17 -2.99
C ARG A 157 9.63 12.82 -4.15
N TRP A 158 8.49 12.25 -4.51
CA TRP A 158 7.73 12.69 -5.67
C TRP A 158 6.92 13.96 -5.40
N ASN A 159 6.45 14.17 -4.16
CA ASN A 159 5.80 15.43 -3.79
C ASN A 159 6.79 16.60 -3.81
N GLU A 160 8.04 16.40 -3.37
CA GLU A 160 9.09 17.40 -3.48
C GLU A 160 9.46 17.69 -4.94
N GLU A 161 9.60 16.66 -5.78
CA GLU A 161 9.92 16.81 -7.19
C GLU A 161 8.80 17.55 -7.96
N LEU A 162 7.52 17.23 -7.65
CA LEU A 162 6.37 17.94 -8.22
C LEU A 162 6.28 19.40 -7.76
N ALA A 163 6.67 19.72 -6.53
CA ALA A 163 6.72 21.08 -6.03
C ALA A 163 7.81 21.91 -6.72
N LEU A 164 8.95 21.29 -7.07
CA LEU A 164 10.04 21.94 -7.80
C LEU A 164 9.73 22.11 -9.30
N HIS A 165 8.88 21.23 -9.87
CA HIS A 165 8.55 21.20 -11.29
C HIS A 165 7.03 21.14 -11.52
N PRO A 166 6.25 22.20 -11.15
CA PRO A 166 4.79 22.18 -11.16
C PRO A 166 4.15 21.99 -12.55
N HIS A 167 4.93 22.13 -13.61
CA HIS A 167 4.46 21.99 -15.01
C HIS A 167 4.75 20.61 -15.63
N THR A 168 5.28 19.66 -14.86
CA THR A 168 5.62 18.32 -15.35
C THR A 168 4.47 17.31 -15.18
N ILE A 169 3.23 17.79 -15.17
CA ILE A 169 2.05 16.90 -15.25
C ILE A 169 1.83 16.60 -16.73
N PHE A 170 2.24 15.43 -17.17
CA PHE A 170 1.89 14.96 -18.52
C PHE A 170 0.51 14.30 -18.49
N MET A 171 -0.30 14.73 -19.45
CA MET A 171 -1.62 14.16 -19.80
C MET A 171 -1.48 12.71 -20.27
#